data_4c269ba565a60827937a718a0923f59b
#
_entry.id   4c269ba565a60827937a718a0923f59b
#
_cell.length_a   1.000
_cell.length_b   1.000
_cell.length_c   1.000
_cell.angle_alpha   90.00
_cell.angle_beta   90.00
_cell.angle_gamma   90.00
#
_symmetry.space_group_name_H-M   'P 1'
#
loop_
_entity.id
_entity.type
_entity.pdbx_description
1 polymer ?
#
loop_
_entity_poly.entity_id
_entity_poly.type
_entity_poly.pdbx_seq_one_letter_code
_entity_poly.pdbx_strand_id
1 'polypeptide(L)'
;VETSMRKMEILSIRREHVDLQRRTIFIPKAKAGAREQPITKHLADFLASYIAALPPGSPWLFLSPGAKSGHAMDIRKPFRRVVEAAGLDPDQVVRHTLRHTAITHLVQAGVDLPTVKRISGHKTLAMVERYAHQNGAHIEGAMDRLQSRLKLA
;
A
#
# COMPACT_ATOMS: atom_id res chain seq x y z
N VAL A 1 4.55 -0.14 -3.17
CA VAL A 1 4.94 0.31 -1.81
C VAL A 1 3.91 1.30 -1.25
N GLU A 2 3.50 2.34 -1.99
CA GLU A 2 2.70 3.48 -1.53
C GLU A 2 1.31 3.16 -0.95
N THR A 3 0.78 1.97 -1.15
CA THR A 3 -0.57 1.60 -0.66
C THR A 3 -0.56 0.48 0.37
N SER A 4 0.54 -0.23 0.54
CA SER A 4 0.59 -1.49 1.30
C SER A 4 -0.52 -2.52 0.96
N MET A 5 -1.22 -2.38 -0.17
CA MET A 5 -2.31 -3.28 -0.60
C MET A 5 -1.81 -4.69 -0.92
N ARG A 6 -2.71 -5.66 -0.85
CA ARG A 6 -2.43 -7.04 -1.29
C ARG A 6 -2.49 -7.13 -2.82
N LYS A 7 -1.72 -8.08 -3.38
CA LYS A 7 -1.66 -8.29 -4.85
C LYS A 7 -3.04 -8.31 -5.51
N MET A 8 -3.97 -9.10 -5.02
CA MET A 8 -5.29 -9.22 -5.65
C MET A 8 -6.16 -7.98 -5.43
N GLU A 9 -6.02 -7.28 -4.32
CA GLU A 9 -6.67 -5.98 -4.12
C GLU A 9 -6.23 -4.99 -5.19
N ILE A 10 -4.91 -4.97 -5.55
CA ILE A 10 -4.38 -4.12 -6.62
C ILE A 10 -4.87 -4.58 -8.00
N LEU A 11 -4.69 -5.85 -8.34
CA LEU A 11 -4.97 -6.34 -9.70
C LEU A 11 -6.45 -6.32 -10.06
N SER A 12 -7.35 -6.29 -9.07
CA SER A 12 -8.80 -6.20 -9.25
C SER A 12 -9.37 -4.80 -9.07
N ILE A 13 -8.53 -3.75 -9.15
CA ILE A 13 -9.02 -2.36 -9.13
C ILE A 13 -9.76 -2.07 -10.44
N ARG A 14 -10.99 -1.57 -10.32
CA ARG A 14 -11.76 -1.02 -11.43
C ARG A 14 -11.57 0.49 -11.51
N ARG A 15 -11.79 1.07 -12.71
CA ARG A 15 -11.72 2.54 -12.88
C ARG A 15 -12.67 3.27 -11.95
N GLU A 16 -13.89 2.77 -11.80
CA GLU A 16 -14.92 3.33 -10.91
C GLU A 16 -14.57 3.31 -9.42
N HIS A 17 -13.58 2.49 -9.03
CA HIS A 17 -13.11 2.41 -7.64
C HIS A 17 -12.13 3.52 -7.26
N VAL A 18 -11.61 4.28 -8.24
CA VAL A 18 -10.56 5.28 -8.01
C VAL A 18 -11.19 6.67 -7.90
N ASP A 19 -11.09 7.27 -6.74
CA ASP A 19 -11.43 8.66 -6.51
C ASP A 19 -10.13 9.48 -6.37
N LEU A 20 -9.77 10.15 -7.46
CA LEU A 20 -8.55 10.95 -7.53
C LEU A 20 -8.64 12.23 -6.69
N GLN A 21 -9.84 12.81 -6.54
CA GLN A 21 -10.05 14.03 -5.76
C GLN A 21 -9.88 13.75 -4.26
N ARG A 22 -10.53 12.67 -3.77
CA ARG A 22 -10.40 12.21 -2.38
C ARG A 22 -9.12 11.44 -2.12
N ARG A 23 -8.37 11.10 -3.16
CA ARG A 23 -7.17 10.27 -3.11
C ARG A 23 -7.42 8.95 -2.38
N THR A 24 -8.46 8.25 -2.82
CA THR A 24 -8.87 6.95 -2.27
C THR A 24 -9.13 5.94 -3.37
N ILE A 25 -8.94 4.68 -3.06
CA ILE A 25 -9.34 3.53 -3.88
C ILE A 25 -10.30 2.68 -3.07
N PHE A 26 -11.50 2.46 -3.57
CA PHE A 26 -12.45 1.55 -2.94
C PHE A 26 -12.08 0.10 -3.23
N ILE A 27 -12.02 -0.73 -2.18
CA ILE A 27 -11.73 -2.15 -2.25
C ILE A 27 -12.97 -2.92 -1.78
N PRO A 28 -13.81 -3.42 -2.70
CA PRO A 28 -15.08 -4.07 -2.36
C PRO A 28 -14.90 -5.42 -1.67
N LYS A 29 -13.81 -6.14 -1.97
CA LYS A 29 -13.53 -7.48 -1.45
C LYS A 29 -12.13 -7.54 -0.83
N ALA A 30 -11.99 -7.01 0.37
CA ALA A 30 -10.78 -7.20 1.17
C ALA A 30 -10.99 -8.31 2.22
N LYS A 31 -9.88 -8.90 2.71
CA LYS A 31 -9.90 -9.99 3.72
C LYS A 31 -10.59 -9.58 5.03
N ALA A 32 -10.67 -8.27 5.32
CA ALA A 32 -11.30 -7.71 6.52
C ALA A 32 -12.64 -7.00 6.22
N GLY A 33 -13.24 -7.20 5.04
CA GLY A 33 -14.42 -6.49 4.56
C GLY A 33 -14.08 -5.35 3.59
N ALA A 34 -15.09 -4.76 2.96
CA ALA A 34 -14.92 -3.62 2.07
C ALA A 34 -14.25 -2.44 2.81
N ARG A 35 -13.38 -1.71 2.11
CA ARG A 35 -12.69 -0.55 2.69
C ARG A 35 -12.25 0.47 1.64
N GLU A 36 -12.06 1.71 2.06
CA GLU A 36 -11.34 2.71 1.31
C GLU A 36 -9.84 2.63 1.64
N GLN A 37 -9.02 2.66 0.60
CA GLN A 37 -7.57 2.73 0.67
C GLN A 37 -7.11 4.14 0.37
N PRO A 38 -6.56 4.89 1.32
CA PRO A 38 -5.93 6.17 1.01
C PRO A 38 -4.67 5.96 0.16
N ILE A 39 -4.41 6.90 -0.75
CA ILE A 39 -3.23 6.92 -1.61
C ILE A 39 -2.48 8.24 -1.49
N THR A 40 -1.17 8.20 -1.78
CA THR A 40 -0.35 9.41 -1.82
C THR A 40 -0.76 10.34 -2.97
N LYS A 41 -0.41 11.62 -2.87
CA LYS A 41 -0.59 12.55 -4.01
C LYS A 41 0.14 12.07 -5.25
N HIS A 42 1.39 11.63 -5.10
CA HIS A 42 2.20 11.09 -6.19
C HIS A 42 1.49 9.93 -6.92
N LEU A 43 0.93 8.98 -6.17
CA LEU A 43 0.19 7.87 -6.78
C LEU A 43 -1.12 8.34 -7.45
N ALA A 44 -1.79 9.33 -6.90
CA ALA A 44 -3.00 9.88 -7.52
C ALA A 44 -2.69 10.56 -8.86
N ASP A 45 -1.62 11.36 -8.92
CA ASP A 45 -1.17 12.02 -10.15
C ASP A 45 -0.74 10.97 -11.22
N PHE A 46 -0.01 9.94 -10.81
CA PHE A 46 0.33 8.82 -11.69
C PHE A 46 -0.92 8.10 -12.22
N LEU A 47 -1.87 7.79 -11.33
CA LEU A 47 -3.12 7.11 -11.73
C LEU A 47 -3.98 7.96 -12.66
N ALA A 48 -3.98 9.28 -12.50
CA ALA A 48 -4.68 10.18 -13.42
C ALA A 48 -4.17 10.01 -14.86
N SER A 49 -2.85 10.11 -15.05
CA SER A 49 -2.21 9.92 -16.35
C SER A 49 -2.40 8.50 -16.90
N TYR A 50 -2.26 7.50 -16.04
CA TYR A 50 -2.40 6.10 -16.40
C TYR A 50 -3.84 5.78 -16.87
N ILE A 51 -4.87 6.24 -16.12
CA ILE A 51 -6.28 6.03 -16.46
C ILE A 51 -6.65 6.73 -17.77
N ALA A 52 -6.10 7.93 -18.02
CA ALA A 52 -6.32 8.65 -19.26
C ALA A 52 -5.76 7.90 -20.50
N ALA A 53 -4.67 7.16 -20.32
CA ALA A 53 -4.04 6.36 -21.37
C ALA A 53 -4.69 4.98 -21.60
N LEU A 54 -5.60 4.54 -20.72
CA LEU A 54 -6.28 3.26 -20.89
C LEU A 54 -7.29 3.30 -22.05
N PRO A 55 -7.51 2.14 -22.73
CA PRO A 55 -8.54 2.07 -23.77
C PRO A 55 -9.91 2.53 -23.26
N PRO A 56 -10.67 3.28 -24.07
CA PRO A 56 -12.03 3.69 -23.74
C PRO A 56 -12.90 2.49 -23.35
N GLY A 57 -13.73 2.67 -22.32
CA GLY A 57 -14.65 1.62 -21.85
C GLY A 57 -14.01 0.47 -21.05
N SER A 58 -12.69 0.49 -20.85
CA SER A 58 -12.04 -0.50 -19.97
C SER A 58 -12.55 -0.39 -18.54
N PRO A 59 -13.13 -1.45 -17.95
CA PRO A 59 -13.57 -1.42 -16.56
C PRO A 59 -12.40 -1.58 -15.55
N TRP A 60 -11.28 -2.14 -15.98
CA TRP A 60 -10.16 -2.53 -15.11
C TRP A 60 -8.94 -1.62 -15.32
N LEU A 61 -8.18 -1.37 -14.24
CA LEU A 61 -6.89 -0.69 -14.38
C LEU A 61 -5.82 -1.61 -15.01
N PHE A 62 -5.80 -2.87 -14.63
CA PHE A 62 -4.79 -3.83 -15.09
C PHE A 62 -5.41 -4.83 -16.06
N LEU A 63 -5.56 -4.40 -17.28
CA LEU A 63 -6.17 -5.21 -18.36
C LEU A 63 -5.37 -6.48 -18.66
N SER A 64 -6.09 -7.55 -18.96
CA SER A 64 -5.56 -8.79 -19.53
C SER A 64 -6.60 -9.38 -20.46
N PRO A 65 -6.62 -8.98 -21.74
CA PRO A 65 -7.66 -9.42 -22.70
C PRO A 65 -7.75 -10.93 -22.86
N GLY A 66 -6.63 -11.66 -22.68
CA GLY A 66 -6.61 -13.13 -22.73
C GLY A 66 -7.07 -13.83 -21.45
N ALA A 67 -7.33 -13.11 -20.37
CA ALA A 67 -7.82 -13.69 -19.13
C ALA A 67 -9.35 -13.69 -19.10
N LYS A 68 -9.97 -14.81 -18.69
CA LYS A 68 -11.44 -14.90 -18.51
C LYS A 68 -12.03 -13.81 -17.60
N SER A 69 -11.23 -13.31 -16.67
CA SER A 69 -11.59 -12.21 -15.75
C SER A 69 -11.52 -10.82 -16.39
N GLY A 70 -10.91 -10.66 -17.57
CA GLY A 70 -10.63 -9.40 -18.22
C GLY A 70 -9.50 -8.57 -17.59
N HIS A 71 -8.96 -9.00 -16.45
CA HIS A 71 -7.87 -8.32 -15.75
C HIS A 71 -6.70 -9.24 -15.40
N ALA A 72 -5.55 -8.66 -15.10
CA ALA A 72 -4.36 -9.41 -14.72
C ALA A 72 -4.56 -10.16 -13.39
N MET A 73 -4.24 -11.45 -13.38
CA MET A 73 -4.33 -12.33 -12.21
C MET A 73 -2.97 -12.68 -11.64
N ASP A 74 -1.94 -12.63 -12.49
CA ASP A 74 -0.57 -12.97 -12.12
C ASP A 74 0.43 -11.96 -12.69
N ILE A 75 1.32 -11.52 -11.83
CA ILE A 75 2.42 -10.60 -12.16
C ILE A 75 3.78 -11.18 -11.77
N ARG A 76 3.89 -12.49 -11.54
CA ARG A 76 5.17 -13.10 -11.09
C ARG A 76 6.30 -12.83 -12.07
N LYS A 77 6.09 -13.12 -13.37
CA LYS A 77 7.11 -12.91 -14.40
C LYS A 77 7.50 -11.42 -14.56
N PRO A 78 6.55 -10.46 -14.73
CA PRO A 78 6.88 -9.04 -14.77
C PRO A 78 7.59 -8.55 -13.51
N PHE A 79 7.12 -8.97 -12.33
CA PHE A 79 7.72 -8.57 -11.06
C PHE A 79 9.16 -9.07 -10.93
N ARG A 80 9.42 -10.34 -11.26
CA ARG A 80 10.76 -10.92 -11.25
C ARG A 80 11.72 -10.13 -12.15
N ARG A 81 11.31 -9.80 -13.38
CA ARG A 81 12.11 -8.96 -14.29
C ARG A 81 12.46 -7.59 -13.71
N VAL A 82 11.52 -6.95 -13.01
CA VAL A 82 11.76 -5.65 -12.36
C VAL A 82 12.76 -5.79 -11.22
N VAL A 83 12.66 -6.83 -10.41
CA VAL A 83 13.59 -7.11 -9.31
C VAL A 83 15.01 -7.38 -9.84
N GLU A 84 15.13 -8.20 -10.87
CA GLU A 84 16.41 -8.51 -11.54
C GLU A 84 17.03 -7.26 -12.18
N ALA A 85 16.20 -6.43 -12.86
CA ALA A 85 16.66 -5.16 -13.45
C ALA A 85 17.12 -4.13 -12.40
N ALA A 86 16.60 -4.23 -11.17
CA ALA A 86 17.06 -3.43 -10.03
C ALA A 86 18.32 -3.97 -9.35
N GLY A 87 18.92 -5.05 -9.86
CA GLY A 87 20.10 -5.69 -9.26
C GLY A 87 19.81 -6.42 -7.95
N LEU A 88 18.55 -6.76 -7.69
CA LEU A 88 18.11 -7.43 -6.46
C LEU A 88 17.86 -8.92 -6.71
N ASP A 89 18.00 -9.73 -5.65
CA ASP A 89 17.71 -11.15 -5.69
C ASP A 89 16.17 -11.41 -5.74
N PRO A 90 15.63 -11.97 -6.85
CA PRO A 90 14.20 -12.21 -6.99
C PRO A 90 13.67 -13.36 -6.13
N ASP A 91 14.51 -14.16 -5.51
CA ASP A 91 14.10 -15.21 -4.60
C ASP A 91 13.96 -14.66 -3.16
N GLN A 92 14.66 -13.57 -2.83
CA GLN A 92 14.54 -12.85 -1.57
C GLN A 92 13.50 -11.72 -1.65
N VAL A 93 13.51 -10.95 -2.74
CA VAL A 93 12.59 -9.82 -2.94
C VAL A 93 11.34 -10.31 -3.65
N VAL A 94 10.35 -10.66 -2.86
CA VAL A 94 9.03 -11.09 -3.34
C VAL A 94 7.99 -9.97 -3.19
N ARG A 95 6.84 -10.11 -3.85
CA ARG A 95 5.77 -9.10 -3.80
C ARG A 95 5.32 -8.72 -2.38
N HIS A 96 5.36 -9.65 -1.43
CA HIS A 96 5.04 -9.39 -0.02
C HIS A 96 6.10 -8.49 0.65
N THR A 97 7.34 -8.54 0.20
CA THR A 97 8.42 -7.65 0.66
C THR A 97 8.01 -6.19 0.52
N LEU A 98 7.46 -5.78 -0.63
CA LEU A 98 7.01 -4.40 -0.85
C LEU A 98 5.93 -3.95 0.15
N ARG A 99 5.03 -4.85 0.54
CA ARG A 99 4.03 -4.55 1.55
C ARG A 99 4.65 -4.42 2.94
N HIS A 100 5.59 -5.31 3.29
CA HIS A 100 6.33 -5.21 4.55
C HIS A 100 7.11 -3.90 4.61
N THR A 101 7.82 -3.54 3.54
CA THR A 101 8.55 -2.27 3.42
C THR A 101 7.63 -1.06 3.65
N ALA A 102 6.46 -1.03 3.00
CA ALA A 102 5.50 0.06 3.18
C ALA A 102 5.05 0.20 4.65
N ILE A 103 4.77 -0.90 5.32
CA ILE A 103 4.32 -0.90 6.72
C ILE A 103 5.48 -0.47 7.63
N THR A 104 6.67 -0.99 7.41
CA THR A 104 7.88 -0.59 8.14
C THR A 104 8.13 0.91 8.02
N HIS A 105 8.05 1.48 6.82
CA HIS A 105 8.23 2.92 6.62
C HIS A 105 7.17 3.76 7.33
N LEU A 106 5.90 3.32 7.36
CA LEU A 106 4.85 4.01 8.11
C LEU A 106 5.18 4.03 9.62
N VAL A 107 5.59 2.88 10.17
CA VAL A 107 5.97 2.78 11.58
C VAL A 107 7.21 3.63 11.88
N GLN A 108 8.24 3.57 11.04
CA GLN A 108 9.46 4.39 11.18
C GLN A 108 9.17 5.89 11.06
N ALA A 109 8.17 6.28 10.27
CA ALA A 109 7.69 7.66 10.19
C ALA A 109 6.86 8.09 11.41
N GLY A 110 6.71 7.25 12.42
CA GLY A 110 6.00 7.57 13.65
C GLY A 110 4.48 7.47 13.56
N VAL A 111 3.95 6.84 12.51
CA VAL A 111 2.51 6.60 12.39
C VAL A 111 2.09 5.56 13.43
N ASP A 112 1.04 5.86 14.20
CA ASP A 112 0.52 4.97 15.23
C ASP A 112 0.01 3.63 14.65
N LEU A 113 0.10 2.57 15.43
CA LEU A 113 -0.27 1.22 14.96
C LEU A 113 -1.74 1.07 14.56
N PRO A 114 -2.74 1.70 15.22
CA PRO A 114 -4.12 1.72 14.74
C PRO A 114 -4.26 2.31 13.34
N THR A 115 -3.59 3.43 13.05
CA THR A 115 -3.56 4.05 11.72
C THR A 115 -2.86 3.15 10.70
N VAL A 116 -1.70 2.58 11.04
CA VAL A 116 -1.01 1.59 10.20
C VAL A 116 -1.90 0.37 9.91
N LYS A 117 -2.62 -0.14 10.91
CA LYS A 117 -3.60 -1.22 10.74
C LYS A 117 -4.68 -0.83 9.72
N ARG A 118 -5.24 0.37 9.83
CA ARG A 118 -6.26 0.89 8.91
C ARG A 118 -5.74 1.00 7.48
N ILE A 119 -4.57 1.61 7.27
CA ILE A 119 -3.94 1.76 5.96
C ILE A 119 -3.63 0.40 5.34
N SER A 120 -3.03 -0.50 6.11
CA SER A 120 -2.60 -1.81 5.62
C SER A 120 -3.73 -2.83 5.49
N GLY A 121 -4.91 -2.58 6.09
CA GLY A 121 -6.04 -3.50 6.09
C GLY A 121 -5.75 -4.81 6.85
N HIS A 122 -5.01 -4.75 7.96
CA HIS A 122 -4.86 -5.86 8.88
C HIS A 122 -6.11 -6.02 9.75
N LYS A 123 -6.48 -7.27 10.06
CA LYS A 123 -7.68 -7.55 10.87
C LYS A 123 -7.50 -7.17 12.34
N THR A 124 -6.33 -7.42 12.90
CA THR A 124 -6.03 -7.20 14.32
C THR A 124 -4.82 -6.30 14.49
N LEU A 125 -4.72 -5.64 15.64
CA LEU A 125 -3.57 -4.83 16.00
C LEU A 125 -2.31 -5.69 16.17
N ALA A 126 -2.43 -6.87 16.80
CA ALA A 126 -1.35 -7.83 16.97
C ALA A 126 -0.63 -8.18 15.64
N MET A 127 -1.33 -8.15 14.49
CA MET A 127 -0.69 -8.37 13.19
C MET A 127 0.24 -7.22 12.77
N VAL A 128 0.11 -6.05 13.37
CA VAL A 128 0.91 -4.86 13.08
C VAL A 128 1.98 -4.65 14.15
N GLU A 129 1.76 -5.12 15.37
CA GLU A 129 2.69 -4.99 16.51
C GLU A 129 4.09 -5.56 16.21
N ARG A 130 4.18 -6.60 15.38
CA ARG A 130 5.48 -7.15 14.93
C ARG A 130 6.39 -6.13 14.22
N TYR A 131 5.85 -4.99 13.78
CA TYR A 131 6.61 -3.90 13.18
C TYR A 131 7.02 -2.85 14.22
N ALA A 132 6.46 -2.87 15.43
CA ALA A 132 6.73 -1.88 16.48
C ALA A 132 8.19 -1.91 16.96
N HIS A 133 8.82 -3.10 16.96
CA HIS A 133 10.21 -3.28 17.41
C HIS A 133 11.26 -2.59 16.52
N GLN A 134 10.87 -2.03 15.40
CA GLN A 134 11.76 -1.31 14.46
C GLN A 134 12.06 0.14 14.92
N ASN A 135 11.58 0.55 16.11
CA ASN A 135 11.61 1.94 16.58
C ASN A 135 12.14 2.11 18.02
N GLY A 136 13.34 1.59 18.33
CA GLY A 136 13.98 1.79 19.64
C GLY A 136 14.16 3.26 20.03
N ALA A 137 14.36 4.17 19.07
CA ALA A 137 14.46 5.63 19.28
C ALA A 137 13.13 6.33 19.63
N HIS A 138 12.01 5.61 19.66
CA HIS A 138 10.69 6.22 19.83
C HIS A 138 10.36 6.61 21.27
N ILE A 139 10.90 5.93 22.27
CA ILE A 139 10.56 6.19 23.68
C ILE A 139 11.17 7.54 24.11
N GLU A 140 12.45 7.74 23.85
CA GLU A 140 13.13 9.01 24.18
C GLU A 140 12.48 10.18 23.45
N GLY A 141 12.32 10.10 22.14
CA GLY A 141 11.67 11.17 21.38
C GLY A 141 10.18 11.37 21.71
N ALA A 142 9.49 10.40 22.29
CA ALA A 142 8.14 10.58 22.83
C ALA A 142 8.16 11.37 24.15
N MET A 143 9.14 11.09 25.00
CA MET A 143 9.32 11.83 26.26
C MET A 143 9.75 13.28 26.00
N ASP A 144 10.64 13.52 25.04
CA ASP A 144 11.03 14.87 24.62
C ASP A 144 9.84 15.70 24.11
N ARG A 145 8.97 15.06 23.31
CA ARG A 145 7.72 15.67 22.84
C ARG A 145 6.75 15.96 23.97
N LEU A 146 6.66 15.09 24.97
CA LEU A 146 5.86 15.32 26.17
C LEU A 146 6.40 16.51 26.95
N GLN A 147 7.71 16.57 27.22
CA GLN A 147 8.37 17.69 27.89
C GLN A 147 8.08 19.01 27.17
N SER A 148 8.26 19.04 25.85
CA SER A 148 8.00 20.23 25.03
C SER A 148 6.54 20.69 25.11
N ARG A 149 5.58 19.76 25.14
CA ARG A 149 4.15 20.08 25.29
C ARG A 149 3.79 20.62 26.66
N LEU A 150 4.42 20.11 27.70
CA LEU A 150 4.21 20.53 29.08
C LEU A 150 4.94 21.83 29.40
N LYS A 151 5.77 22.36 28.46
CA LYS A 151 6.63 23.53 28.65
C LYS A 151 7.48 23.45 29.93
N LEU A 152 7.93 22.24 30.25
CA LEU A 152 8.85 22.00 31.36
C LEU A 152 10.26 22.41 30.91
N ALA A 153 10.90 23.23 31.76
CA ALA A 153 12.28 23.66 31.55
C ALA A 153 13.27 22.51 31.77
#